data_f0bfea9c15ee967b4e033320ec19831e
#
_entry.id   f0bfea9c15ee967b4e033320ec19831e
#
_cell.length_a   1.000
_cell.length_b   1.000
_cell.length_c   1.000
_cell.angle_alpha   90.00
_cell.angle_beta   90.00
_cell.angle_gamma   90.00
#
_symmetry.space_group_name_H-M   'P 1'
#
loop_
_entity.id
_entity.type
_entity.pdbx_description
1 polymer ?
#
loop_
_entity_poly.entity_id
_entity_poly.type
_entity_poly.pdbx_seq_one_letter_code
_entity_poly.pdbx_strand_id
1 'polypeptide(L)'
;LMKGENSETVRELHFSVPLIAHETCHYTALRDFEKLKEKFVEYNTPKPWWIDEELKMIKAKGYEEAYPEMYKASKRFQFGCWKTAFEAMRSSELLGGFHFLQLADTDVYENSNGIIDCFDDENATPSDKFLQFNGDKVILTDLEKRNFASGQVLEVKIKLSNLGKTDCETADLSYNLTGEKNVVYANGEMKNLDVSENGLFTLCKAKIKLPEVKF
;
A
#
# COMPACT_ATOMS: atom_id res chain seq x y z
N LEU A 1 6.19 11.36 1.09
CA LEU A 1 6.99 12.24 0.22
C LEU A 1 6.20 13.43 -0.35
N MET A 2 4.87 13.48 -0.19
CA MET A 2 4.04 14.57 -0.73
C MET A 2 3.34 15.43 0.35
N LYS A 3 3.77 15.38 1.59
CA LYS A 3 3.37 16.33 2.64
C LYS A 3 4.39 17.46 2.84
N GLY A 4 5.29 17.69 1.88
CA GLY A 4 6.21 18.82 1.90
C GLY A 4 5.56 20.08 1.33
N GLU A 5 6.21 21.19 1.49
CA GLU A 5 5.88 22.58 1.15
C GLU A 5 5.17 22.82 -0.21
N ASN A 6 5.11 21.80 -1.07
CA ASN A 6 4.43 21.85 -2.37
C ASN A 6 2.90 21.79 -2.29
N SER A 7 2.28 21.47 -1.15
CA SER A 7 0.82 21.34 -1.07
C SER A 7 0.12 22.68 -1.17
N GLU A 8 0.71 23.78 -0.69
CA GLU A 8 0.14 25.12 -0.83
C GLU A 8 0.35 25.65 -2.25
N THR A 9 1.54 25.49 -2.82
CA THR A 9 1.85 25.93 -4.19
C THR A 9 0.99 25.19 -5.23
N VAL A 10 0.70 23.90 -4.99
CA VAL A 10 -0.15 23.10 -5.88
C VAL A 10 -1.63 23.45 -5.73
N ARG A 11 -2.09 23.89 -4.55
CA ARG A 11 -3.46 24.39 -4.33
C ARG A 11 -3.77 25.67 -5.09
N GLU A 12 -2.78 26.46 -5.45
CA GLU A 12 -2.93 27.65 -6.27
C GLU A 12 -3.01 27.35 -7.77
N LEU A 13 -2.69 26.10 -8.19
CA LEU A 13 -2.80 25.68 -9.57
C LEU A 13 -4.25 25.30 -9.92
N HIS A 14 -4.89 26.11 -10.71
CA HIS A 14 -6.20 25.81 -11.27
C HIS A 14 -6.05 25.03 -12.57
N PHE A 15 -6.36 23.73 -12.53
CA PHE A 15 -6.39 22.90 -13.72
C PHE A 15 -7.79 22.95 -14.36
N SER A 16 -7.84 23.18 -15.67
CA SER A 16 -9.09 23.11 -16.44
C SER A 16 -9.48 21.67 -16.84
N VAL A 17 -8.60 20.71 -16.56
CA VAL A 17 -8.74 19.28 -16.87
C VAL A 17 -8.33 18.44 -15.65
N PRO A 18 -8.84 17.21 -15.52
CA PRO A 18 -8.41 16.32 -14.44
C PRO A 18 -6.91 16.05 -14.49
N LEU A 19 -6.25 16.12 -13.33
CA LEU A 19 -4.86 15.74 -13.16
C LEU A 19 -4.78 14.26 -12.86
N ILE A 20 -4.10 13.49 -13.71
CA ILE A 20 -3.90 12.05 -13.55
C ILE A 20 -2.42 11.77 -13.23
N ALA A 21 -2.16 11.08 -12.13
CA ALA A 21 -0.81 10.59 -11.83
C ALA A 21 -0.51 9.37 -12.71
N HIS A 22 0.56 9.45 -13.51
CA HIS A 22 0.92 8.43 -14.50
C HIS A 22 2.10 7.59 -14.02
N GLU A 23 2.05 6.27 -14.26
CA GLU A 23 3.10 5.31 -13.90
C GLU A 23 3.54 5.40 -12.43
N THR A 24 2.56 5.45 -11.54
CA THR A 24 2.82 5.60 -10.11
C THR A 24 3.12 4.28 -9.44
N CYS A 25 3.73 4.35 -8.25
CA CYS A 25 3.98 3.21 -7.37
C CYS A 25 4.99 2.20 -7.93
N HIS A 26 5.94 2.66 -8.74
CA HIS A 26 7.03 1.85 -9.27
C HIS A 26 8.06 1.52 -8.16
N TYR A 27 7.67 0.67 -7.23
CA TYR A 27 8.53 0.17 -6.15
C TYR A 27 8.94 -1.26 -6.45
N THR A 28 10.22 -1.45 -6.79
CA THR A 28 10.77 -2.77 -7.12
C THR A 28 11.01 -3.61 -5.87
N ALA A 29 10.81 -4.91 -6.01
CA ALA A 29 11.18 -5.90 -5.01
C ALA A 29 12.03 -7.00 -5.65
N LEU A 30 12.67 -7.79 -4.81
CA LEU A 30 13.35 -8.99 -5.26
C LEU A 30 12.34 -10.01 -5.78
N ARG A 31 12.80 -10.96 -6.62
CA ARG A 31 12.02 -12.10 -7.09
C ARG A 31 12.44 -13.39 -6.40
N ASP A 32 11.57 -14.36 -6.35
CA ASP A 32 11.92 -15.74 -6.05
C ASP A 32 12.44 -16.40 -7.32
N PHE A 33 13.74 -16.23 -7.59
CA PHE A 33 14.34 -16.66 -8.86
C PHE A 33 14.32 -18.18 -9.03
N GLU A 34 14.44 -18.96 -7.95
CA GLU A 34 14.38 -20.42 -8.05
C GLU A 34 12.97 -20.87 -8.45
N LYS A 35 11.94 -20.37 -7.76
CA LYS A 35 10.55 -20.66 -8.11
C LYS A 35 10.21 -20.19 -9.53
N LEU A 36 10.70 -19.01 -9.91
CA LEU A 36 10.46 -18.48 -11.25
C LEU A 36 11.11 -19.36 -12.33
N LYS A 37 12.34 -19.83 -12.10
CA LYS A 37 13.03 -20.76 -12.98
C LYS A 37 12.27 -22.08 -13.15
N GLU A 38 11.72 -22.64 -12.07
CA GLU A 38 10.88 -23.84 -12.12
C GLU A 38 9.64 -23.62 -13.00
N LYS A 39 8.98 -22.48 -12.90
CA LYS A 39 7.81 -22.14 -13.72
C LYS A 39 8.15 -22.08 -15.21
N PHE A 40 9.28 -21.48 -15.60
CA PHE A 40 9.68 -21.46 -17.01
C PHE A 40 9.88 -22.88 -17.58
N VAL A 41 10.33 -23.83 -16.75
CA VAL A 41 10.42 -25.25 -17.14
C VAL A 41 9.02 -25.88 -17.23
N GLU A 42 8.18 -25.66 -16.23
CA GLU A 42 6.83 -26.21 -16.15
C GLU A 42 5.97 -25.78 -17.35
N TYR A 43 6.00 -24.49 -17.69
CA TYR A 43 5.24 -23.93 -18.81
C TYR A 43 5.91 -24.12 -20.17
N ASN A 44 7.07 -24.80 -20.20
CA ASN A 44 7.84 -25.06 -21.43
C ASN A 44 8.12 -23.78 -22.26
N THR A 45 8.43 -22.70 -21.57
CA THR A 45 8.76 -21.40 -22.17
C THR A 45 10.26 -21.08 -22.04
N PRO A 46 10.85 -20.32 -22.99
CA PRO A 46 12.25 -19.93 -22.88
C PRO A 46 12.51 -19.13 -21.61
N LYS A 47 13.41 -19.63 -20.77
CA LYS A 47 13.84 -18.95 -19.56
C LYS A 47 14.66 -17.70 -19.89
N PRO A 48 14.37 -16.53 -19.31
CA PRO A 48 15.18 -15.33 -19.44
C PRO A 48 16.61 -15.53 -18.95
N TRP A 49 17.57 -14.93 -19.65
CA TRP A 49 18.99 -15.04 -19.35
C TRP A 49 19.36 -14.46 -17.98
N TRP A 50 18.68 -13.41 -17.57
CA TRP A 50 18.96 -12.69 -16.33
C TRP A 50 18.70 -13.55 -15.08
N ILE A 51 17.85 -14.57 -15.11
CA ILE A 51 17.59 -15.45 -13.96
C ILE A 51 18.89 -16.14 -13.51
N ASP A 52 19.66 -16.69 -14.45
CA ASP A 52 20.91 -17.36 -14.11
C ASP A 52 21.98 -16.38 -13.64
N GLU A 53 22.02 -15.17 -14.20
CA GLU A 53 22.98 -14.14 -13.77
C GLU A 53 22.65 -13.64 -12.35
N GLU A 54 21.37 -13.46 -12.02
CA GLU A 54 20.95 -13.08 -10.66
C GLU A 54 21.31 -14.18 -9.63
N LEU A 55 20.99 -15.43 -9.92
CA LEU A 55 21.36 -16.56 -9.05
C LEU A 55 22.88 -16.66 -8.87
N LYS A 56 23.63 -16.47 -9.92
CA LYS A 56 25.11 -16.44 -9.86
C LYS A 56 25.63 -15.28 -9.01
N MET A 57 25.02 -14.10 -9.12
CA MET A 57 25.38 -12.93 -8.32
C MET A 57 25.06 -13.14 -6.83
N ILE A 58 23.89 -13.70 -6.51
CA ILE A 58 23.49 -14.05 -5.14
C ILE A 58 24.52 -14.98 -4.51
N LYS A 59 24.92 -16.02 -5.24
CA LYS A 59 25.94 -16.97 -4.82
C LYS A 59 27.31 -16.32 -4.63
N ALA A 60 27.74 -15.53 -5.61
CA ALA A 60 29.04 -14.86 -5.54
C ALA A 60 29.16 -13.89 -4.35
N LYS A 61 28.04 -13.33 -3.89
CA LYS A 61 27.96 -12.46 -2.72
C LYS A 61 27.74 -13.21 -1.39
N GLY A 62 27.56 -14.53 -1.42
CA GLY A 62 27.31 -15.35 -0.23
C GLY A 62 25.93 -15.12 0.39
N TYR A 63 24.92 -14.73 -0.38
CA TYR A 63 23.57 -14.47 0.11
C TYR A 63 22.59 -15.64 -0.08
N GLU A 64 23.03 -16.80 -0.54
CA GLU A 64 22.16 -17.93 -0.86
C GLU A 64 21.25 -18.31 0.30
N GLU A 65 21.78 -18.43 1.52
CA GLU A 65 21.01 -18.79 2.71
C GLU A 65 20.06 -17.66 3.18
N ALA A 66 20.48 -16.40 3.03
CA ALA A 66 19.71 -15.25 3.46
C ALA A 66 18.65 -14.80 2.45
N TYR A 67 18.81 -15.17 1.18
CA TYR A 67 18.01 -14.65 0.08
C TYR A 67 16.51 -14.87 0.24
N PRO A 68 16.00 -16.03 0.71
CA PRO A 68 14.55 -16.22 0.91
C PRO A 68 13.95 -15.21 1.89
N GLU A 69 14.66 -14.86 2.95
CA GLU A 69 14.19 -13.84 3.89
C GLU A 69 14.35 -12.42 3.35
N MET A 70 15.40 -12.14 2.59
CA MET A 70 15.56 -10.87 1.86
C MET A 70 14.43 -10.65 0.86
N TYR A 71 14.07 -11.67 0.10
CA TYR A 71 12.93 -11.65 -0.82
C TYR A 71 11.64 -11.30 -0.09
N LYS A 72 11.28 -12.05 0.96
CA LYS A 72 10.07 -11.79 1.75
C LYS A 72 10.07 -10.39 2.37
N ALA A 73 11.21 -9.93 2.86
CA ALA A 73 11.33 -8.60 3.44
C ALA A 73 11.12 -7.50 2.38
N SER A 74 11.72 -7.66 1.19
CA SER A 74 11.56 -6.72 0.08
C SER A 74 10.10 -6.63 -0.40
N LYS A 75 9.39 -7.75 -0.47
CA LYS A 75 7.96 -7.79 -0.82
C LYS A 75 7.09 -7.12 0.23
N ARG A 76 7.35 -7.34 1.54
CA ARG A 76 6.66 -6.61 2.60
C ARG A 76 6.91 -5.10 2.53
N PHE A 77 8.14 -4.70 2.22
CA PHE A 77 8.49 -3.30 2.06
C PHE A 77 7.79 -2.68 0.84
N GLN A 78 7.80 -3.36 -0.31
CA GLN A 78 7.09 -2.95 -1.52
C GLN A 78 5.60 -2.72 -1.24
N PHE A 79 4.95 -3.66 -0.54
CA PHE A 79 3.55 -3.55 -0.14
C PHE A 79 3.30 -2.31 0.74
N GLY A 80 4.17 -2.05 1.72
CA GLY A 80 4.08 -0.86 2.56
C GLY A 80 4.24 0.45 1.78
N CYS A 81 5.12 0.46 0.77
CA CYS A 81 5.29 1.58 -0.14
C CYS A 81 4.04 1.81 -1.00
N TRP A 82 3.47 0.75 -1.58
CA TRP A 82 2.21 0.82 -2.34
C TRP A 82 1.09 1.38 -1.48
N LYS A 83 0.85 0.79 -0.31
CA LYS A 83 -0.17 1.28 0.62
C LYS A 83 -0.02 2.77 0.89
N THR A 84 1.18 3.21 1.23
CA THR A 84 1.46 4.61 1.54
C THR A 84 1.18 5.53 0.33
N ALA A 85 1.61 5.13 -0.86
CA ALA A 85 1.44 5.91 -2.07
C ALA A 85 -0.04 5.97 -2.52
N PHE A 86 -0.75 4.84 -2.51
CA PHE A 86 -2.18 4.80 -2.86
C PHE A 86 -3.01 5.63 -1.88
N GLU A 87 -2.79 5.49 -0.58
CA GLU A 87 -3.48 6.29 0.43
C GLU A 87 -3.21 7.79 0.26
N ALA A 88 -1.97 8.17 -0.08
CA ALA A 88 -1.63 9.57 -0.36
C ALA A 88 -2.35 10.10 -1.60
N MET A 89 -2.38 9.33 -2.69
CA MET A 89 -3.10 9.72 -3.92
C MET A 89 -4.60 9.82 -3.68
N ARG A 90 -5.19 8.86 -2.98
CA ARG A 90 -6.63 8.86 -2.65
C ARG A 90 -7.02 9.96 -1.65
N SER A 91 -6.06 10.48 -0.88
CA SER A 91 -6.25 11.63 0.01
C SER A 91 -6.09 12.97 -0.69
N SER A 92 -5.69 12.99 -1.96
CA SER A 92 -5.46 14.21 -2.71
C SER A 92 -6.79 14.76 -3.27
N GLU A 93 -7.06 16.02 -3.01
CA GLU A 93 -8.18 16.76 -3.59
C GLU A 93 -7.90 17.24 -5.03
N LEU A 94 -6.64 17.07 -5.50
CA LEU A 94 -6.18 17.57 -6.80
C LEU A 94 -6.17 16.49 -7.87
N LEU A 95 -5.96 15.22 -7.48
CA LEU A 95 -5.88 14.11 -8.41
C LEU A 95 -7.26 13.62 -8.79
N GLY A 96 -7.56 13.64 -10.08
CA GLY A 96 -8.74 12.98 -10.65
C GLY A 96 -8.57 11.46 -10.83
N GLY A 97 -7.35 10.96 -10.71
CA GLY A 97 -7.05 9.53 -10.82
C GLY A 97 -5.56 9.23 -10.89
N PHE A 98 -5.23 7.95 -11.05
CA PHE A 98 -3.85 7.48 -11.20
C PHE A 98 -3.78 6.20 -12.02
N HIS A 99 -2.62 6.00 -12.67
CA HIS A 99 -2.23 4.73 -13.30
C HIS A 99 -1.19 4.04 -12.43
N PHE A 100 -1.49 2.83 -12.02
CA PHE A 100 -0.55 1.98 -11.28
C PHE A 100 0.39 1.26 -12.25
N LEU A 101 1.67 1.30 -11.97
CA LEU A 101 2.68 0.49 -12.64
C LEU A 101 3.23 -0.50 -11.61
N GLN A 102 2.80 -1.79 -11.68
CA GLN A 102 2.01 -2.42 -12.75
C GLN A 102 1.21 -3.62 -12.22
N LEU A 103 0.28 -4.13 -13.01
CA LEU A 103 -0.51 -5.30 -12.64
C LEU A 103 0.34 -6.56 -12.63
N ALA A 104 1.03 -6.87 -13.72
CA ALA A 104 1.83 -8.08 -13.89
C ALA A 104 3.31 -7.76 -14.08
N ASP A 105 4.18 -8.58 -13.50
CA ASP A 105 5.58 -8.59 -13.87
C ASP A 105 5.76 -9.04 -15.32
N THR A 106 6.86 -8.65 -15.92
CA THR A 106 7.27 -9.12 -17.25
C THR A 106 8.46 -10.06 -17.13
N ASP A 107 8.66 -10.91 -18.13
CA ASP A 107 9.83 -11.75 -18.30
C ASP A 107 11.02 -11.00 -18.92
N VAL A 108 10.79 -9.78 -19.39
CA VAL A 108 11.83 -8.96 -20.04
C VAL A 108 12.85 -8.40 -19.04
N TYR A 109 12.41 -8.10 -17.81
CA TYR A 109 13.22 -7.45 -16.77
C TYR A 109 13.32 -8.28 -15.49
N GLU A 110 14.45 -8.15 -14.80
CA GLU A 110 14.76 -8.81 -13.53
C GLU A 110 14.00 -8.26 -12.32
N ASN A 111 13.49 -7.04 -12.39
CA ASN A 111 12.77 -6.39 -11.30
C ASN A 111 11.32 -6.86 -11.18
N SER A 112 10.78 -6.81 -9.96
CA SER A 112 9.39 -7.14 -9.67
C SER A 112 8.62 -5.92 -9.17
N ASN A 113 7.67 -5.47 -9.98
CA ASN A 113 6.75 -4.37 -9.65
C ASN A 113 5.29 -4.83 -9.65
N GLY A 114 5.01 -6.02 -10.17
CA GLY A 114 3.67 -6.54 -10.35
C GLY A 114 3.03 -7.06 -9.07
N ILE A 115 1.71 -6.98 -9.00
CA ILE A 115 0.89 -7.68 -8.02
C ILE A 115 0.89 -9.17 -8.32
N ILE A 116 0.86 -9.51 -9.60
CA ILE A 116 1.01 -10.86 -10.13
C ILE A 116 2.34 -11.01 -10.85
N ASP A 117 2.83 -12.25 -10.97
CA ASP A 117 4.04 -12.55 -11.72
C ASP A 117 3.76 -12.67 -13.23
N CYS A 118 4.78 -12.98 -14.02
CA CYS A 118 4.65 -13.14 -15.48
C CYS A 118 3.90 -14.40 -15.92
N PHE A 119 3.40 -15.19 -14.99
CA PHE A 119 2.55 -16.37 -15.21
C PHE A 119 1.15 -16.18 -14.63
N ASP A 120 0.76 -14.95 -14.30
CA ASP A 120 -0.51 -14.56 -13.71
C ASP A 120 -0.80 -15.11 -12.29
N ASP A 121 0.24 -15.58 -11.59
CA ASP A 121 0.12 -16.00 -10.19
C ASP A 121 0.38 -14.84 -9.22
N GLU A 122 -0.24 -14.86 -8.04
CA GLU A 122 0.00 -13.85 -7.00
C GLU A 122 1.49 -13.75 -6.62
N ASN A 123 2.00 -12.53 -6.66
CA ASN A 123 3.40 -12.22 -6.46
C ASN A 123 3.70 -11.87 -4.99
N ALA A 124 3.48 -12.82 -4.09
CA ALA A 124 3.67 -12.71 -2.63
C ALA A 124 2.81 -11.67 -1.91
N THR A 125 1.93 -10.96 -2.61
CA THR A 125 0.98 -10.03 -2.02
C THR A 125 -0.43 -10.53 -2.31
N PRO A 126 -1.17 -10.99 -1.28
CA PRO A 126 -2.54 -11.42 -1.47
C PRO A 126 -3.43 -10.29 -2.01
N SER A 127 -4.27 -10.63 -3.00
CA SER A 127 -5.14 -9.67 -3.69
C SER A 127 -6.11 -8.97 -2.74
N ASP A 128 -6.64 -9.68 -1.74
CA ASP A 128 -7.53 -9.14 -0.71
C ASP A 128 -6.87 -8.02 0.09
N LYS A 129 -5.57 -8.14 0.37
CA LYS A 129 -4.81 -7.10 1.07
C LYS A 129 -4.55 -5.87 0.21
N PHE A 130 -4.33 -6.07 -1.09
CA PHE A 130 -4.18 -4.95 -2.02
C PHE A 130 -5.48 -4.14 -2.13
N LEU A 131 -6.63 -4.80 -2.12
CA LEU A 131 -7.94 -4.14 -2.14
C LEU A 131 -8.22 -3.27 -0.91
N GLN A 132 -7.54 -3.49 0.21
CA GLN A 132 -7.70 -2.65 1.41
C GLN A 132 -7.34 -1.18 1.19
N PHE A 133 -6.46 -0.87 0.23
CA PHE A 133 -6.09 0.51 -0.11
C PHE A 133 -6.36 0.87 -1.57
N ASN A 134 -6.79 -0.08 -2.40
CA ASN A 134 -7.15 0.16 -3.80
C ASN A 134 -8.54 -0.41 -4.18
N GLY A 135 -9.39 -0.68 -3.21
CA GLY A 135 -10.81 -1.02 -3.46
C GLY A 135 -11.66 0.22 -3.76
N ASP A 136 -12.92 0.00 -4.09
CA ASP A 136 -13.87 1.07 -4.39
C ASP A 136 -14.05 2.02 -3.20
N LYS A 137 -14.10 1.47 -1.99
CA LYS A 137 -14.21 2.21 -0.74
C LYS A 137 -12.98 1.96 0.13
N VAL A 138 -12.25 3.01 0.47
CA VAL A 138 -11.02 2.92 1.27
C VAL A 138 -11.09 3.89 2.44
N ILE A 139 -10.89 3.35 3.64
CA ILE A 139 -10.75 4.16 4.85
C ILE A 139 -9.32 4.69 4.91
N LEU A 140 -9.20 5.99 5.10
CA LEU A 140 -7.94 6.71 5.17
C LEU A 140 -7.78 7.34 6.55
N THR A 141 -6.57 7.31 7.08
CA THR A 141 -6.24 7.97 8.35
C THR A 141 -5.31 9.14 8.10
N ASP A 142 -5.71 10.31 8.56
CA ASP A 142 -4.88 11.52 8.49
C ASP A 142 -4.30 11.79 9.88
N LEU A 143 -2.99 11.61 9.99
CA LEU A 143 -2.20 11.77 11.21
C LEU A 143 -1.21 12.92 11.02
N GLU A 144 -1.19 13.85 11.95
CA GLU A 144 -0.20 14.94 11.94
C GLU A 144 1.23 14.41 12.05
N LYS A 145 1.43 13.39 12.87
CA LYS A 145 2.72 12.71 13.07
C LYS A 145 2.53 11.22 13.27
N ARG A 146 3.59 10.45 13.11
CA ARG A 146 3.59 8.99 13.30
C ARG A 146 4.30 8.54 14.59
N ASN A 147 5.06 9.42 15.23
CA ASN A 147 5.80 9.13 16.47
C ASN A 147 5.15 9.87 17.63
N PHE A 148 4.83 9.14 18.68
CA PHE A 148 4.16 9.64 19.88
C PHE A 148 4.92 9.18 21.11
N ALA A 149 4.92 10.00 22.16
CA ALA A 149 5.41 9.59 23.46
C ALA A 149 4.31 8.81 24.24
N SER A 150 4.74 8.02 25.20
CA SER A 150 3.86 7.30 26.14
C SER A 150 2.88 8.27 26.80
N GLY A 151 1.61 7.87 26.92
CA GLY A 151 0.56 8.66 27.55
C GLY A 151 0.03 9.87 26.74
N GLN A 152 0.62 10.18 25.56
CA GLN A 152 0.09 11.24 24.70
C GLN A 152 -1.30 10.88 24.13
N VAL A 153 -2.02 11.90 23.70
CA VAL A 153 -3.27 11.73 22.96
C VAL A 153 -2.97 11.68 21.47
N LEU A 154 -3.38 10.60 20.84
CA LEU A 154 -3.40 10.45 19.39
C LEU A 154 -4.71 11.07 18.87
N GLU A 155 -4.61 12.09 18.06
CA GLU A 155 -5.75 12.62 17.29
C GLU A 155 -5.63 12.10 15.86
N VAL A 156 -6.68 11.41 15.39
CA VAL A 156 -6.74 10.88 14.04
C VAL A 156 -8.02 11.37 13.36
N LYS A 157 -7.87 11.93 12.16
CA LYS A 157 -8.98 12.22 11.28
C LYS A 157 -9.18 10.99 10.38
N ILE A 158 -10.38 10.43 10.40
CA ILE A 158 -10.73 9.28 9.59
C ILE A 158 -11.56 9.78 8.42
N LYS A 159 -11.09 9.46 7.22
CA LYS A 159 -11.71 9.83 5.95
C LYS A 159 -12.16 8.58 5.22
N LEU A 160 -13.15 8.73 4.34
CA LEU A 160 -13.52 7.72 3.35
C LEU A 160 -13.22 8.27 1.96
N SER A 161 -12.51 7.47 1.16
CA SER A 161 -12.42 7.64 -0.29
C SER A 161 -13.37 6.64 -0.93
N ASN A 162 -14.52 7.12 -1.40
CA ASN A 162 -15.56 6.31 -2.05
C ASN A 162 -15.56 6.61 -3.55
N LEU A 163 -15.04 5.68 -4.35
CA LEU A 163 -15.00 5.77 -5.82
C LEU A 163 -15.96 4.75 -6.47
N GLY A 164 -16.66 3.97 -5.65
CA GLY A 164 -17.61 2.97 -6.09
C GLY A 164 -19.04 3.49 -6.20
N LYS A 165 -19.96 2.58 -6.46
CA LYS A 165 -21.39 2.89 -6.40
C LYS A 165 -21.82 3.17 -4.96
N THR A 166 -22.69 4.15 -4.80
CA THR A 166 -23.35 4.42 -3.53
C THR A 166 -24.49 3.40 -3.35
N ASP A 167 -24.21 2.34 -2.63
CA ASP A 167 -25.10 1.21 -2.35
C ASP A 167 -25.61 1.18 -0.89
N CYS A 168 -25.08 2.08 -0.06
CA CYS A 168 -25.52 2.28 1.32
C CYS A 168 -25.44 3.76 1.69
N GLU A 169 -26.37 4.22 2.54
CA GLU A 169 -26.42 5.59 3.02
C GLU A 169 -25.65 5.77 4.33
N THR A 170 -25.61 4.73 5.14
CA THR A 170 -24.95 4.77 6.46
C THR A 170 -24.09 3.53 6.68
N ALA A 171 -23.03 3.70 7.50
CA ALA A 171 -22.16 2.64 7.94
C ALA A 171 -21.72 2.80 9.40
N ASP A 172 -21.34 1.71 10.03
CA ASP A 172 -20.70 1.71 11.33
C ASP A 172 -19.17 1.57 11.15
N LEU A 173 -18.41 2.33 11.93
CA LEU A 173 -16.95 2.30 11.96
C LEU A 173 -16.48 1.79 13.31
N SER A 174 -15.65 0.76 13.32
CA SER A 174 -14.91 0.33 14.50
C SER A 174 -13.41 0.52 14.31
N TYR A 175 -12.70 0.79 15.39
CA TYR A 175 -11.25 0.87 15.39
C TYR A 175 -10.63 0.20 16.61
N ASN A 176 -9.44 -0.36 16.43
CA ASN A 176 -8.61 -0.91 17.49
C ASN A 176 -7.20 -0.34 17.40
N LEU A 177 -6.65 0.10 18.52
CA LEU A 177 -5.23 0.36 18.70
C LEU A 177 -4.58 -0.88 19.28
N THR A 178 -3.75 -1.54 18.51
CA THR A 178 -3.07 -2.77 18.93
C THR A 178 -1.57 -2.55 19.00
N GLY A 179 -0.92 -3.18 19.95
CA GLY A 179 0.52 -3.24 20.04
C GLY A 179 1.06 -4.61 19.64
N GLU A 180 2.27 -4.92 20.10
CA GLU A 180 2.89 -6.22 19.90
C GLU A 180 2.00 -7.35 20.43
N LYS A 181 2.07 -8.51 19.78
CA LYS A 181 1.27 -9.70 20.11
C LYS A 181 -0.25 -9.48 20.10
N ASN A 182 -0.71 -8.49 19.28
CA ASN A 182 -2.13 -8.14 19.15
C ASN A 182 -2.82 -7.70 20.45
N VAL A 183 -2.08 -7.20 21.42
CA VAL A 183 -2.66 -6.62 22.63
C VAL A 183 -3.43 -5.36 22.26
N VAL A 184 -4.73 -5.32 22.55
CA VAL A 184 -5.58 -4.15 22.29
C VAL A 184 -5.41 -3.14 23.43
N TYR A 185 -4.91 -1.96 23.11
CA TYR A 185 -4.72 -0.85 24.04
C TYR A 185 -5.91 0.10 24.10
N ALA A 186 -6.59 0.27 22.98
CA ALA A 186 -7.81 1.04 22.90
C ALA A 186 -8.68 0.54 21.75
N ASN A 187 -9.98 0.72 21.89
CA ASN A 187 -10.95 0.47 20.83
C ASN A 187 -12.06 1.51 20.88
N GLY A 188 -12.83 1.57 19.84
CA GLY A 188 -14.02 2.42 19.78
C GLY A 188 -14.90 2.08 18.59
N GLU A 189 -16.11 2.55 18.64
CA GLU A 189 -17.13 2.38 17.62
C GLU A 189 -17.85 3.70 17.37
N MET A 190 -18.18 3.99 16.13
CA MET A 190 -19.02 5.10 15.71
C MET A 190 -20.09 4.56 14.78
N LYS A 191 -21.34 4.92 15.05
CA LYS A 191 -22.50 4.35 14.36
C LYS A 191 -23.19 5.35 13.47
N ASN A 192 -23.89 4.83 12.46
CA ASN A 192 -24.73 5.62 11.56
C ASN A 192 -23.97 6.77 10.88
N LEU A 193 -22.71 6.53 10.50
CA LEU A 193 -21.93 7.51 9.72
C LEU A 193 -22.50 7.60 8.32
N ASP A 194 -22.72 8.83 7.84
CA ASP A 194 -23.17 9.05 6.47
C ASP A 194 -22.04 8.69 5.49
N VAL A 195 -22.32 7.78 4.57
CA VAL A 195 -21.42 7.30 3.52
C VAL A 195 -22.06 7.37 2.13
N SER A 196 -23.13 8.17 2.01
CA SER A 196 -23.94 8.29 0.80
C SER A 196 -23.23 9.04 -0.35
N GLU A 197 -22.21 9.83 -0.04
CA GLU A 197 -21.51 10.62 -1.03
C GLU A 197 -20.36 9.85 -1.71
N ASN A 198 -20.11 10.17 -2.97
CA ASN A 198 -18.90 9.75 -3.69
C ASN A 198 -17.79 10.79 -3.49
N GLY A 199 -16.56 10.33 -3.60
CA GLY A 199 -15.38 11.16 -3.48
C GLY A 199 -14.65 10.99 -2.14
N LEU A 200 -13.95 12.03 -1.74
CA LEU A 200 -13.15 12.07 -0.51
C LEU A 200 -13.84 12.95 0.55
N PHE A 201 -14.21 12.38 1.66
CA PHE A 201 -14.83 13.13 2.76
C PHE A 201 -14.39 12.63 4.14
N THR A 202 -14.55 13.49 5.15
CA THR A 202 -14.20 13.16 6.53
C THR A 202 -15.39 12.47 7.20
N LEU A 203 -15.20 11.22 7.64
CA LEU A 203 -16.19 10.49 8.43
C LEU A 203 -16.24 11.02 9.86
N CYS A 204 -15.10 11.09 10.52
CA CYS A 204 -15.03 11.43 11.93
C CYS A 204 -13.62 11.81 12.37
N LYS A 205 -13.52 12.25 13.65
CA LYS A 205 -12.25 12.45 14.35
C LYS A 205 -12.26 11.61 15.62
N ALA A 206 -11.22 10.80 15.83
CA ALA A 206 -11.03 10.04 17.05
C ALA A 206 -9.90 10.63 17.88
N LYS A 207 -10.06 10.61 19.20
CA LYS A 207 -9.02 10.95 20.18
C LYS A 207 -8.75 9.71 21.02
N ILE A 208 -7.54 9.19 20.93
CA ILE A 208 -7.14 7.95 21.58
C ILE A 208 -6.01 8.27 22.54
N LYS A 209 -6.22 8.02 23.84
CA LYS A 209 -5.14 8.13 24.82
C LYS A 209 -4.22 6.92 24.64
N LEU A 210 -2.95 7.17 24.37
CA LEU A 210 -1.95 6.12 24.22
C LEU A 210 -1.60 5.51 25.57
N PRO A 211 -1.23 4.22 25.61
CA PRO A 211 -0.84 3.57 26.85
C PRO A 211 0.40 4.21 27.45
N GLU A 212 0.50 4.14 28.77
CA GLU A 212 1.74 4.45 29.47
C GLU A 212 2.63 3.21 29.43
N VAL A 213 3.71 3.30 28.64
CA VAL A 213 4.71 2.23 28.54
C VAL A 213 5.89 2.60 29.47
N LYS A 214 6.21 1.70 30.38
CA LYS A 214 7.45 1.78 31.17
C LYS A 214 8.51 0.95 30.45
N PHE A 215 9.64 1.59 30.14
CA PHE A 215 10.82 0.92 29.61
C PHE A 215 11.63 0.30 30.75
#